data_146b3b1aebc2a45de883cff7e6b93651
#
_entry.id   146b3b1aebc2a45de883cff7e6b93651
#
_cell.length_a   1.000
_cell.length_b   1.000
_cell.length_c   1.000
_cell.angle_alpha   90.00
_cell.angle_beta   90.00
_cell.angle_gamma   90.00
#
_symmetry.space_group_name_H-M   'P 1'
#
loop_
_entity.id
_entity.type
_entity.pdbx_description
1 polymer ?
#
loop_
_entity_poly.entity_id
_entity_poly.type
_entity_poly.pdbx_seq_one_letter_code
_entity_poly.pdbx_strand_id
1 'polypeptide(L)'
;AARDYLNTMLLFDFLICNEDRHLNNFGVLKDETDGSYRFPPLFDSGYALGFMQAEHRPVEQYLYSCKAKPFSTSFSKQLHLIKQLPSGIVLPDSIPDTVFDGLPLSAQMHDYCSTILQIRLQQLKEYFA
;
A
#
# COMPACT_ATOMS: atom_id res chain seq x y z
N ALA A 1 10.63 -16.55 1.13
CA ALA A 1 9.16 -16.57 1.15
C ALA A 1 8.59 -15.53 2.12
N ALA A 2 8.90 -15.62 3.42
CA ALA A 2 8.36 -14.66 4.39
C ALA A 2 8.81 -13.23 4.09
N ARG A 3 10.07 -13.04 3.71
CA ARG A 3 10.59 -11.72 3.37
C ARG A 3 9.88 -11.12 2.16
N ASP A 4 9.67 -11.90 1.11
CA ASP A 4 8.97 -11.43 -0.09
C ASP A 4 7.52 -11.06 0.22
N TYR A 5 6.84 -11.86 1.04
CA TYR A 5 5.48 -11.55 1.46
C TYR A 5 5.42 -10.21 2.23
N LEU A 6 6.27 -10.05 3.22
CA LEU A 6 6.31 -8.83 4.02
C LEU A 6 6.71 -7.60 3.18
N ASN A 7 7.69 -7.76 2.32
CA ASN A 7 8.13 -6.67 1.44
C ASN A 7 7.02 -6.28 0.46
N THR A 8 6.30 -7.25 -0.08
CA THR A 8 5.14 -6.96 -0.96
C THR A 8 4.06 -6.22 -0.20
N MET A 9 3.77 -6.64 1.03
CA MET A 9 2.80 -5.96 1.89
C MET A 9 3.20 -4.51 2.16
N LEU A 10 4.45 -4.27 2.54
CA LEU A 10 4.94 -2.92 2.85
C LEU A 10 4.97 -2.03 1.60
N LEU A 11 5.34 -2.59 0.46
CA LEU A 11 5.32 -1.87 -0.81
C LEU A 11 3.90 -1.46 -1.19
N PHE A 12 2.96 -2.39 -1.09
CA PHE A 12 1.56 -2.12 -1.38
C PHE A 12 0.98 -1.08 -0.42
N ASP A 13 1.27 -1.20 0.87
CA ASP A 13 0.79 -0.25 1.87
C ASP A 13 1.36 1.15 1.66
N PHE A 14 2.61 1.25 1.20
CA PHE A 14 3.19 2.52 0.82
C PHE A 14 2.43 3.13 -0.37
N LEU A 15 2.18 2.32 -1.39
CA LEU A 15 1.51 2.79 -2.61
C LEU A 15 0.12 3.35 -2.32
N ILE A 16 -0.68 2.64 -1.50
CA ILE A 16 -2.05 3.05 -1.21
C ILE A 16 -2.19 3.89 0.06
N CYS A 17 -1.09 4.18 0.75
CA CYS A 17 -1.12 4.88 2.04
C CYS A 17 -2.03 4.19 3.05
N ASN A 18 -1.89 2.87 3.21
CA ASN A 18 -2.66 2.14 4.20
C ASN A 18 -2.17 2.48 5.60
N GLU A 19 -3.01 3.15 6.38
CA GLU A 19 -2.64 3.65 7.70
C GLU A 19 -2.98 2.68 8.83
N ASP A 20 -3.55 1.53 8.51
CA ASP A 20 -4.03 0.60 9.55
C ASP A 20 -3.55 -0.84 9.36
N ARG A 21 -2.31 -1.03 8.89
CA ARG A 21 -1.70 -2.37 8.83
C ARG A 21 -1.23 -2.77 10.22
N HIS A 22 -2.14 -3.21 11.08
CA HIS A 22 -1.79 -3.69 12.42
C HIS A 22 -1.55 -5.21 12.41
N LEU A 23 -1.08 -5.76 13.54
CA LEU A 23 -0.65 -7.15 13.63
C LEU A 23 -1.76 -8.18 13.42
N ASN A 24 -3.02 -7.78 13.49
CA ASN A 24 -4.16 -8.65 13.19
C ASN A 24 -4.56 -8.66 11.70
N ASN A 25 -3.90 -7.86 10.87
CA ASN A 25 -4.22 -7.71 9.45
C ASN A 25 -3.25 -8.44 8.54
N PHE A 26 -2.36 -9.24 9.08
CA PHE A 26 -1.49 -10.13 8.31
C PHE A 26 -1.01 -11.29 9.18
N GLY A 27 -0.48 -12.32 8.55
CA GLY A 27 0.00 -13.49 9.28
C GLY A 27 0.28 -14.64 8.34
N VAL A 28 0.24 -15.85 8.90
CA VAL A 28 0.42 -17.08 8.13
C VAL A 28 -0.75 -18.02 8.39
N LEU A 29 -1.08 -18.80 7.37
CA LEU A 29 -2.08 -19.87 7.48
C LEU A 29 -1.34 -21.18 7.71
N LYS A 30 -1.82 -21.98 8.67
CA LYS A 30 -1.33 -23.31 8.91
C LYS A 30 -2.33 -24.34 8.35
N ASP A 31 -1.84 -25.26 7.54
CA ASP A 31 -2.62 -26.40 7.12
C ASP A 31 -2.57 -27.45 8.23
N GLU A 32 -3.72 -27.75 8.84
CA GLU A 32 -3.80 -28.68 9.96
C GLU A 32 -3.62 -30.12 9.54
N THR A 33 -3.77 -30.45 8.24
CA THR A 33 -3.61 -31.82 7.75
C THR A 33 -2.16 -32.24 7.59
N ASP A 34 -1.28 -31.33 7.15
CA ASP A 34 0.13 -31.64 6.89
C ASP A 34 1.11 -30.77 7.69
N GLY A 35 0.62 -29.82 8.48
CA GLY A 35 1.43 -28.93 9.30
C GLY A 35 2.18 -27.85 8.51
N SER A 36 1.95 -27.73 7.21
CA SER A 36 2.60 -26.70 6.39
C SER A 36 2.05 -25.31 6.65
N TYR A 37 2.83 -24.30 6.31
CA TYR A 37 2.44 -22.88 6.42
C TYR A 37 2.41 -22.25 5.05
N ARG A 38 1.47 -21.31 4.86
CA ARG A 38 1.40 -20.49 3.65
C ARG A 38 0.95 -19.07 4.01
N PHE A 39 1.20 -18.13 3.12
CA PHE A 39 0.79 -16.74 3.32
C PHE A 39 -0.57 -16.50 2.68
N PRO A 40 -1.53 -15.90 3.41
CA PRO A 40 -2.80 -15.52 2.82
C PRO A 40 -2.64 -14.34 1.87
N PRO A 41 -3.63 -14.07 1.00
CA PRO A 41 -3.68 -12.80 0.31
C PRO A 41 -3.68 -11.64 1.31
N LEU A 42 -3.22 -10.46 0.89
CA LEU A 42 -3.35 -9.26 1.70
C LEU A 42 -4.82 -8.91 1.88
N PHE A 43 -5.20 -8.51 3.08
CA PHE A 43 -6.59 -8.22 3.41
C PHE A 43 -6.69 -6.98 4.31
N ASP A 44 -7.91 -6.46 4.44
CA ASP A 44 -8.27 -5.31 5.30
C ASP A 44 -7.44 -4.07 4.98
N SER A 45 -7.50 -3.65 3.71
CA SER A 45 -6.84 -2.42 3.24
C SER A 45 -7.83 -1.26 3.09
N GLY A 46 -8.92 -1.26 3.84
CA GLY A 46 -9.98 -0.25 3.72
C GLY A 46 -9.61 1.13 4.25
N TYR A 47 -8.58 1.25 5.06
CA TYR A 47 -8.13 2.54 5.61
C TYR A 47 -6.94 3.08 4.81
N ALA A 48 -7.20 3.39 3.55
CA ALA A 48 -6.16 3.72 2.59
C ALA A 48 -6.60 4.88 1.68
N LEU A 49 -5.65 5.42 0.90
CA LEU A 49 -5.86 6.43 -0.13
C LEU A 49 -6.53 7.71 0.38
N GLY A 50 -6.30 8.05 1.64
CA GLY A 50 -6.91 9.25 2.22
C GLY A 50 -8.42 9.17 2.34
N PHE A 51 -8.96 7.99 2.57
CA PHE A 51 -10.38 7.66 2.56
C PHE A 51 -11.28 8.68 3.29
N MET A 52 -10.81 9.29 4.38
CA MET A 52 -11.59 10.28 5.14
C MET A 52 -11.07 11.72 4.96
N GLN A 53 -10.16 11.97 4.04
CA GLN A 53 -9.44 13.24 3.97
C GLN A 53 -9.73 14.06 2.70
N ALA A 54 -10.32 13.43 1.66
CA ALA A 54 -10.47 14.06 0.35
C ALA A 54 -11.22 15.39 0.37
N GLU A 55 -12.12 15.58 1.33
CA GLU A 55 -12.92 16.80 1.47
C GLU A 55 -12.28 17.84 2.40
N HIS A 56 -11.21 17.46 3.12
CA HIS A 56 -10.69 18.27 4.22
C HIS A 56 -9.25 18.71 4.05
N ARG A 57 -8.48 18.03 3.17
CA ARG A 57 -7.05 18.28 3.03
C ARG A 57 -6.59 18.18 1.58
N PRO A 58 -5.67 19.08 1.12
CA PRO A 58 -4.94 18.84 -0.11
C PRO A 58 -4.13 17.55 -0.04
N VAL A 59 -3.88 16.92 -1.20
CA VAL A 59 -3.15 15.66 -1.26
C VAL A 59 -1.76 15.76 -0.62
N GLU A 60 -1.02 16.83 -0.90
CA GLU A 60 0.33 17.00 -0.37
C GLU A 60 0.34 17.07 1.14
N GLN A 61 -0.63 17.76 1.73
CA GLN A 61 -0.75 17.86 3.18
C GLN A 61 -1.09 16.49 3.80
N TYR A 62 -1.99 15.74 3.16
CA TYR A 62 -2.32 14.39 3.61
C TYR A 62 -1.09 13.47 3.55
N LEU A 63 -0.38 13.46 2.43
CA LEU A 63 0.80 12.61 2.27
C LEU A 63 1.92 12.95 3.26
N TYR A 64 2.05 14.22 3.62
CA TYR A 64 3.02 14.63 4.63
C TYR A 64 2.67 14.10 6.02
N SER A 65 1.38 14.03 6.36
CA SER A 65 0.92 13.74 7.71
C SER A 65 0.47 12.30 7.93
N CYS A 66 0.22 11.51 6.87
CA CYS A 66 -0.26 10.14 7.03
C CYS A 66 0.79 9.25 7.73
N LYS A 67 0.32 8.29 8.50
CA LYS A 67 1.16 7.45 9.36
C LYS A 67 1.13 5.99 8.92
N ALA A 68 2.30 5.37 8.88
CA ALA A 68 2.45 3.95 8.57
C ALA A 68 2.30 3.06 9.81
N LYS A 69 2.14 1.79 9.58
CA LYS A 69 2.17 0.67 10.53
C LYS A 69 2.69 -0.56 9.80
N PRO A 70 3.17 -1.58 10.50
CA PRO A 70 3.41 -1.66 11.93
C PRO A 70 4.84 -1.36 12.35
N PHE A 71 5.80 -1.27 11.39
CA PHE A 71 7.22 -1.24 11.73
C PHE A 71 7.77 0.16 11.93
N SER A 72 7.09 1.17 11.41
CA SER A 72 7.43 2.58 11.58
C SER A 72 6.15 3.40 11.45
N THR A 73 6.14 4.60 12.03
CA THR A 73 5.07 5.57 11.80
C THR A 73 5.29 6.38 10.52
N SER A 74 6.50 6.33 9.96
CA SER A 74 6.84 7.00 8.71
C SER A 74 6.82 6.01 7.57
N PHE A 75 6.02 6.29 6.52
CA PHE A 75 5.99 5.47 5.31
C PHE A 75 7.36 5.41 4.64
N SER A 76 8.07 6.51 4.61
CA SER A 76 9.41 6.58 4.03
C SER A 76 10.40 5.68 4.78
N LYS A 77 10.39 5.75 6.11
CA LYS A 77 11.27 4.89 6.93
C LYS A 77 10.88 3.43 6.80
N GLN A 78 9.59 3.12 6.77
CA GLN A 78 9.13 1.75 6.60
C GLN A 78 9.52 1.20 5.23
N LEU A 79 9.43 2.01 4.18
CA LEU A 79 9.87 1.64 2.84
C LEU A 79 11.35 1.25 2.81
N HIS A 80 12.19 1.90 3.61
CA HIS A 80 13.63 1.60 3.66
C HIS A 80 13.96 0.21 4.22
N LEU A 81 12.98 -0.50 4.77
CA LEU A 81 13.14 -1.91 5.12
C LEU A 81 13.21 -2.80 3.87
N ILE A 82 12.70 -2.33 2.75
CA ILE A 82 12.73 -3.05 1.48
C ILE A 82 13.99 -2.63 0.72
N LYS A 83 14.92 -3.56 0.52
CA LYS A 83 16.20 -3.26 -0.14
C LYS A 83 16.16 -3.46 -1.65
N GLN A 84 15.24 -4.28 -2.13
CA GLN A 84 15.02 -4.53 -3.55
C GLN A 84 13.57 -4.93 -3.77
N LEU A 85 13.09 -4.75 -5.01
CA LEU A 85 11.72 -5.16 -5.33
C LEU A 85 11.53 -6.65 -5.04
N PRO A 86 10.39 -7.03 -4.44
CA PRO A 86 10.06 -8.44 -4.25
C PRO A 86 10.02 -9.19 -5.57
N SER A 87 10.31 -10.49 -5.49
CA SER A 87 10.31 -11.36 -6.66
C SER A 87 8.95 -11.32 -7.39
N GLY A 88 8.99 -11.15 -8.69
CA GLY A 88 7.79 -11.11 -9.53
C GLY A 88 7.04 -9.77 -9.54
N ILE A 89 7.50 -8.79 -8.80
CA ILE A 89 6.89 -7.46 -8.79
C ILE A 89 7.60 -6.54 -9.77
N VAL A 90 6.81 -5.94 -10.66
CA VAL A 90 7.29 -4.95 -11.64
C VAL A 90 6.46 -3.68 -11.47
N LEU A 91 7.13 -2.54 -11.32
CA LEU A 91 6.43 -1.26 -11.20
C LEU A 91 5.99 -0.80 -12.60
N PRO A 92 4.71 -0.43 -12.78
CA PRO A 92 4.25 0.08 -14.07
C PRO A 92 4.80 1.48 -14.34
N ASP A 93 4.74 1.92 -15.60
CA ASP A 93 5.13 3.30 -15.95
C ASP A 93 4.18 4.34 -15.36
N SER A 94 2.89 4.00 -15.29
CA SER A 94 1.85 4.88 -14.75
C SER A 94 0.70 4.05 -14.18
N ILE A 95 -0.14 4.71 -13.36
CA ILE A 95 -1.37 4.11 -12.87
C ILE A 95 -2.41 4.17 -13.99
N PRO A 96 -3.04 3.05 -14.38
CA PRO A 96 -4.08 3.05 -15.41
C PRO A 96 -5.28 3.93 -15.01
N ASP A 97 -5.85 4.65 -15.97
CA ASP A 97 -7.07 5.44 -15.73
C ASP A 97 -8.25 4.57 -15.31
N THR A 98 -8.21 3.28 -15.63
CA THR A 98 -9.28 2.32 -15.35
C THR A 98 -9.20 1.70 -13.96
N VAL A 99 -8.21 2.05 -13.15
CA VAL A 99 -7.96 1.39 -11.86
C VAL A 99 -9.17 1.47 -10.90
N PHE A 100 -9.98 2.51 -11.01
CA PHE A 100 -11.17 2.70 -10.18
C PHE A 100 -12.48 2.45 -10.92
N ASP A 101 -12.44 1.88 -12.14
CA ASP A 101 -13.66 1.60 -12.90
C ASP A 101 -14.60 0.68 -12.11
N GLY A 102 -15.89 1.00 -12.18
CA GLY A 102 -16.93 0.25 -11.49
C GLY A 102 -17.09 0.59 -10.01
N LEU A 103 -16.28 1.48 -9.46
CA LEU A 103 -16.42 1.93 -8.08
C LEU A 103 -17.29 3.20 -8.00
N PRO A 104 -18.16 3.31 -6.97
CA PRO A 104 -19.06 4.46 -6.83
C PRO A 104 -18.34 5.66 -6.20
N LEU A 105 -17.31 6.16 -6.86
CA LEU A 105 -16.53 7.31 -6.39
C LEU A 105 -17.04 8.60 -7.02
N SER A 106 -17.07 9.68 -6.22
CA SER A 106 -17.27 11.01 -6.76
C SER A 106 -16.07 11.41 -7.62
N ALA A 107 -16.24 12.39 -8.52
CA ALA A 107 -15.12 12.90 -9.31
C ALA A 107 -14.00 13.42 -8.42
N GLN A 108 -14.33 14.11 -7.33
CA GLN A 108 -13.35 14.60 -6.37
C GLN A 108 -12.57 13.47 -5.71
N MET A 109 -13.25 12.42 -5.27
CA MET A 109 -12.60 11.25 -4.63
C MET A 109 -11.74 10.50 -5.62
N HIS A 110 -12.23 10.31 -6.85
CA HIS A 110 -11.48 9.68 -7.93
C HIS A 110 -10.16 10.43 -8.17
N ASP A 111 -10.22 11.74 -8.33
CA ASP A 111 -9.03 12.55 -8.59
C ASP A 111 -8.06 12.51 -7.41
N TYR A 112 -8.58 12.57 -6.20
CA TYR A 112 -7.77 12.52 -4.97
C TYR A 112 -7.00 11.20 -4.87
N CYS A 113 -7.70 10.09 -5.02
CA CYS A 113 -7.08 8.75 -4.96
C CYS A 113 -6.08 8.53 -6.11
N SER A 114 -6.43 8.95 -7.32
CA SER A 114 -5.55 8.84 -8.49
C SER A 114 -4.26 9.63 -8.28
N THR A 115 -4.35 10.83 -7.73
CA THR A 115 -3.19 11.68 -7.46
C THR A 115 -2.28 11.02 -6.41
N ILE A 116 -2.84 10.46 -5.34
CA ILE A 116 -2.06 9.72 -4.34
C ILE A 116 -1.29 8.58 -4.99
N LEU A 117 -1.97 7.75 -5.78
CA LEU A 117 -1.33 6.60 -6.44
C LEU A 117 -0.21 7.03 -7.37
N GLN A 118 -0.42 8.08 -8.16
CA GLN A 118 0.59 8.58 -9.09
C GLN A 118 1.82 9.10 -8.37
N ILE A 119 1.64 9.87 -7.31
CA ILE A 119 2.75 10.41 -6.50
C ILE A 119 3.52 9.25 -5.86
N ARG A 120 2.82 8.31 -5.24
CA ARG A 120 3.45 7.17 -4.58
C ARG A 120 4.18 6.25 -5.56
N LEU A 121 3.59 6.01 -6.72
CA LEU A 121 4.27 5.22 -7.76
C LEU A 121 5.56 5.90 -8.19
N GLN A 122 5.55 7.21 -8.39
CA GLN A 122 6.76 7.94 -8.78
C GLN A 122 7.82 7.85 -7.69
N GLN A 123 7.43 7.96 -6.42
CA GLN A 123 8.35 7.81 -5.29
C GLN A 123 8.97 6.40 -5.24
N LEU A 124 8.17 5.35 -5.51
CA LEU A 124 8.67 3.98 -5.59
C LEU A 124 9.66 3.80 -6.73
N LYS A 125 9.35 4.36 -7.90
CA LYS A 125 10.25 4.27 -9.06
C LYS A 125 11.58 4.95 -8.77
N GLU A 126 11.57 6.09 -8.11
CA GLU A 126 12.80 6.78 -7.70
C GLU A 126 13.58 5.97 -6.66
N TYR A 127 12.88 5.37 -5.70
CA TYR A 127 13.53 4.59 -4.64
C TYR A 127 14.23 3.34 -5.19
N PHE A 128 13.59 2.64 -6.14
CA PHE A 128 14.13 1.40 -6.73
C PHE A 128 14.90 1.62 -8.04
N ALA A 129 15.16 2.85 -8.39
CA ALA A 129 15.91 3.17 -9.60
C ALA A 129 17.37 2.66 -9.55
#